data_00a49886db4bc2c85b046657b711188b
#
_entry.id   00a49886db4bc2c85b046657b711188b
#
_cell.length_a   1.000
_cell.length_b   1.000
_cell.length_c   1.000
_cell.angle_alpha   90.00
_cell.angle_beta   90.00
_cell.angle_gamma   90.00
#
_symmetry.space_group_name_H-M   'P 1'
#
loop_
_entity.id
_entity.type
_entity.pdbx_description
1 polymer ?
#
loop_
_entity_poly.entity_id
_entity_poly.type
_entity_poly.pdbx_seq_one_letter_code
_entity_poly.pdbx_strand_id
1 'polypeptide(L)'
;MTFSIIAFDPANGDLGVAVQSKFPNVGVSIPFARAGVGAVATQSYCNTGFGPRGLALLENGATPQQTLEILTANDPQREYRQVGIVDARGRAASFTGANCFDWAGHRLGEYCAAQGNTLAGPAVVESMVRGFEDAQGALAERLMAALQAGQASGGDRRGQQSAALKVVRAGGGYGGFDDRLVDLSVCDHPTPIDELERLYVICRLTYFRSDPMQLVEIDPAIASELQQILGVRGFYQGAANGRCDATLLGALRDFMGWENYDGRIRDDALIDLEVLSDIRAKHAIWLRTR
;
A
#
# COMPACT_ATOMS: atom_id res chain seq x y z
N MET A 1 18.53 -2.76 -8.89
CA MET A 1 18.98 -2.95 -7.50
C MET A 1 17.86 -2.46 -6.62
N THR A 2 17.33 -3.32 -5.73
CA THR A 2 15.94 -3.16 -5.27
C THR A 2 15.72 -4.10 -4.10
N PHE A 3 14.83 -3.78 -3.19
CA PHE A 3 14.23 -4.75 -2.28
C PHE A 3 12.71 -4.70 -2.38
N SER A 4 12.09 -5.87 -2.30
CA SER A 4 10.63 -6.02 -2.40
C SER A 4 10.14 -7.16 -1.53
N ILE A 5 8.85 -7.12 -1.21
CA ILE A 5 8.12 -8.19 -0.54
C ILE A 5 6.83 -8.45 -1.30
N ILE A 6 6.48 -9.72 -1.44
CA ILE A 6 5.19 -10.19 -1.92
C ILE A 6 4.49 -10.91 -0.79
N ALA A 7 3.16 -10.78 -0.69
CA ALA A 7 2.43 -11.45 0.37
C ALA A 7 0.97 -11.76 0.01
N PHE A 8 0.41 -12.71 0.77
CA PHE A 8 -0.99 -13.10 0.78
C PHE A 8 -1.57 -12.90 2.18
N ASP A 9 -2.80 -12.42 2.28
CA ASP A 9 -3.53 -12.33 3.54
C ASP A 9 -4.61 -13.41 3.61
N PRO A 10 -4.45 -14.44 4.48
CA PRO A 10 -5.41 -15.53 4.59
C PRO A 10 -6.77 -15.10 5.16
N ALA A 11 -6.85 -13.93 5.82
CA ALA A 11 -8.09 -13.47 6.43
C ALA A 11 -9.13 -12.99 5.41
N ASN A 12 -8.67 -12.44 4.27
CA ASN A 12 -9.55 -11.82 3.28
C ASN A 12 -9.19 -12.14 1.83
N GLY A 13 -8.08 -12.86 1.59
CA GLY A 13 -7.64 -13.27 0.26
C GLY A 13 -6.87 -12.18 -0.51
N ASP A 14 -6.48 -11.09 0.13
CA ASP A 14 -5.68 -10.03 -0.49
C ASP A 14 -4.32 -10.55 -0.92
N LEU A 15 -3.86 -10.05 -2.06
CA LEU A 15 -2.54 -10.32 -2.61
C LEU A 15 -1.82 -9.00 -2.87
N GLY A 16 -0.55 -8.91 -2.51
CA GLY A 16 0.14 -7.64 -2.64
C GLY A 16 1.64 -7.74 -2.86
N VAL A 17 2.19 -6.60 -3.32
CA VAL A 17 3.62 -6.37 -3.54
C VAL A 17 3.96 -4.99 -3.04
N ALA A 18 5.03 -4.89 -2.25
CA ALA A 18 5.66 -3.61 -1.94
C ALA A 18 7.13 -3.62 -2.37
N VAL A 19 7.64 -2.50 -2.85
CA VAL A 19 8.99 -2.39 -3.41
C VAL A 19 9.59 -1.00 -3.20
N GLN A 20 10.90 -0.96 -2.94
CA GLN A 20 11.72 0.26 -2.95
C GLN A 20 12.96 0.04 -3.80
N SER A 21 13.44 1.09 -4.47
CA SER A 21 14.64 1.03 -5.31
C SER A 21 15.34 2.39 -5.42
N LYS A 22 16.66 2.36 -5.61
CA LYS A 22 17.42 3.48 -6.18
C LYS A 22 17.36 3.44 -7.71
N PHE A 23 16.13 3.54 -8.22
CA PHE A 23 15.77 3.56 -9.63
C PHE A 23 14.47 4.35 -9.78
N PRO A 24 14.28 5.18 -10.82
CA PRO A 24 13.06 5.95 -10.97
C PRO A 24 11.85 5.05 -11.27
N ASN A 25 10.71 5.40 -10.71
CA ASN A 25 9.39 4.81 -11.03
C ASN A 25 9.36 3.27 -11.03
N VAL A 26 9.89 2.67 -9.96
CA VAL A 26 10.00 1.20 -9.81
C VAL A 26 8.66 0.47 -9.92
N GLY A 27 7.56 1.17 -9.61
CA GLY A 27 6.20 0.62 -9.61
C GLY A 27 5.70 0.12 -10.97
N VAL A 28 6.25 0.61 -12.08
CA VAL A 28 5.83 0.16 -13.42
C VAL A 28 6.49 -1.15 -13.87
N SER A 29 7.58 -1.56 -13.19
CA SER A 29 8.43 -2.67 -13.67
C SER A 29 8.42 -3.88 -12.76
N ILE A 30 8.20 -3.71 -11.47
CA ILE A 30 8.44 -4.76 -10.46
C ILE A 30 7.16 -5.45 -10.00
N PRO A 31 6.08 -4.73 -9.56
CA PRO A 31 4.93 -5.34 -8.92
C PRO A 31 3.88 -5.80 -9.92
N PHE A 32 3.53 -7.07 -9.85
CA PHE A 32 2.42 -7.68 -10.58
C PHE A 32 1.56 -8.45 -9.59
N ALA A 33 0.23 -8.26 -9.67
CA ALA A 33 -0.71 -9.00 -8.83
C ALA A 33 -2.05 -9.16 -9.57
N ARG A 34 -2.74 -10.27 -9.29
CA ARG A 34 -4.09 -10.56 -9.75
C ARG A 34 -4.88 -11.21 -8.62
N ALA A 35 -6.05 -10.66 -8.30
CA ALA A 35 -6.91 -11.18 -7.25
C ALA A 35 -7.31 -12.64 -7.52
N GLY A 36 -7.29 -13.46 -6.47
CA GLY A 36 -7.60 -14.89 -6.55
C GLY A 36 -6.54 -15.76 -7.25
N VAL A 37 -5.43 -15.17 -7.73
CA VAL A 37 -4.38 -15.88 -8.48
C VAL A 37 -3.04 -15.84 -7.76
N GLY A 38 -2.46 -14.64 -7.56
CA GLY A 38 -1.16 -14.51 -6.94
C GLY A 38 -0.54 -13.13 -7.13
N ALA A 39 0.70 -12.99 -6.62
CA ALA A 39 1.53 -11.82 -6.81
C ALA A 39 2.97 -12.22 -7.21
N VAL A 40 3.59 -11.39 -8.05
CA VAL A 40 4.93 -11.59 -8.59
C VAL A 40 5.71 -10.28 -8.47
N ALA A 41 6.93 -10.35 -7.92
CA ALA A 41 7.91 -9.29 -7.99
C ALA A 41 9.12 -9.77 -8.80
N THR A 42 9.45 -9.08 -9.91
CA THR A 42 10.61 -9.41 -10.76
C THR A 42 11.57 -8.23 -10.79
N GLN A 43 12.85 -8.45 -10.50
CA GLN A 43 13.83 -7.39 -10.27
C GLN A 43 15.26 -7.81 -10.60
N SER A 44 16.28 -7.00 -10.22
CA SER A 44 17.68 -7.06 -10.65
C SER A 44 17.80 -6.65 -12.12
N TYR A 45 18.38 -7.45 -13.02
CA TYR A 45 18.13 -7.26 -14.45
C TYR A 45 16.71 -7.76 -14.74
N CYS A 46 15.74 -6.87 -14.52
CA CYS A 46 14.32 -7.20 -14.52
C CYS A 46 13.86 -7.73 -15.88
N ASN A 47 13.23 -8.91 -15.88
CA ASN A 47 12.42 -9.38 -17.01
C ASN A 47 10.95 -9.14 -16.69
N THR A 48 10.40 -7.99 -17.12
CA THR A 48 9.01 -7.61 -16.85
C THR A 48 7.99 -8.61 -17.39
N GLY A 49 8.35 -9.41 -18.40
CA GLY A 49 7.53 -10.51 -18.92
C GLY A 49 7.30 -11.64 -17.93
N PHE A 50 8.10 -11.73 -16.85
CA PHE A 50 7.89 -12.74 -15.80
C PHE A 50 6.63 -12.48 -14.99
N GLY A 51 6.22 -11.20 -14.81
CA GLY A 51 4.99 -10.84 -14.12
C GLY A 51 3.75 -11.48 -14.75
N PRO A 52 3.34 -11.06 -15.97
CA PRO A 52 2.14 -11.59 -16.61
C PRO A 52 2.22 -13.09 -16.91
N ARG A 53 3.40 -13.62 -17.30
CA ARG A 53 3.57 -15.07 -17.54
C ARG A 53 3.48 -15.86 -16.23
N GLY A 54 4.05 -15.36 -15.14
CA GLY A 54 3.97 -15.99 -13.82
C GLY A 54 2.53 -16.06 -13.33
N LEU A 55 1.78 -14.96 -13.43
CA LEU A 55 0.36 -14.94 -13.08
C LEU A 55 -0.45 -15.93 -13.94
N ALA A 56 -0.19 -16.03 -15.24
CA ALA A 56 -0.86 -16.99 -16.11
C ALA A 56 -0.55 -18.46 -15.74
N LEU A 57 0.68 -18.77 -15.34
CA LEU A 57 1.06 -20.11 -14.86
C LEU A 57 0.35 -20.45 -13.55
N LEU A 58 0.31 -19.53 -12.58
CA LEU A 58 -0.42 -19.71 -11.32
C LEU A 58 -1.93 -19.93 -11.56
N GLU A 59 -2.54 -19.14 -12.45
CA GLU A 59 -3.94 -19.25 -12.83
C GLU A 59 -4.28 -20.63 -13.45
N ASN A 60 -3.31 -21.22 -14.18
CA ASN A 60 -3.41 -22.57 -14.73
C ASN A 60 -2.98 -23.67 -13.74
N GLY A 61 -2.81 -23.36 -12.45
CA GLY A 61 -2.62 -24.32 -11.37
C GLY A 61 -1.18 -24.67 -11.03
N ALA A 62 -0.17 -24.04 -11.67
CA ALA A 62 1.23 -24.22 -11.27
C ALA A 62 1.45 -23.68 -9.84
N THR A 63 2.30 -24.33 -9.08
CA THR A 63 2.77 -23.81 -7.79
C THR A 63 3.75 -22.66 -8.00
N PRO A 64 4.01 -21.78 -7.00
CA PRO A 64 5.04 -20.76 -7.09
C PRO A 64 6.41 -21.32 -7.48
N GLN A 65 6.79 -22.48 -6.92
CA GLN A 65 8.06 -23.15 -7.24
C GLN A 65 8.11 -23.61 -8.71
N GLN A 66 7.08 -24.29 -9.21
CA GLN A 66 6.99 -24.69 -10.61
C GLN A 66 6.98 -23.49 -11.55
N THR A 67 6.32 -22.40 -11.15
CA THR A 67 6.30 -21.16 -11.92
C THR A 67 7.70 -20.56 -12.05
N LEU A 68 8.48 -20.50 -10.97
CA LEU A 68 9.89 -20.07 -11.02
C LEU A 68 10.73 -20.94 -11.94
N GLU A 69 10.61 -22.25 -11.83
CA GLU A 69 11.33 -23.22 -12.67
C GLU A 69 11.03 -22.99 -14.15
N ILE A 70 9.77 -22.86 -14.53
CA ILE A 70 9.35 -22.62 -15.92
C ILE A 70 9.86 -21.27 -16.43
N LEU A 71 9.74 -20.19 -15.63
CA LEU A 71 10.16 -18.85 -16.03
C LEU A 71 11.66 -18.75 -16.23
N THR A 72 12.45 -19.44 -15.40
CA THR A 72 13.92 -19.35 -15.41
C THR A 72 14.57 -20.36 -16.35
N ALA A 73 13.94 -21.51 -16.62
CA ALA A 73 14.51 -22.58 -17.45
C ALA A 73 14.88 -22.11 -18.87
N ASN A 74 14.08 -21.22 -19.45
CA ASN A 74 14.26 -20.75 -20.82
C ASN A 74 14.80 -19.30 -20.90
N ASP A 75 15.26 -18.74 -19.78
CA ASP A 75 15.90 -17.41 -19.79
C ASP A 75 17.44 -17.57 -19.78
N PRO A 76 18.14 -17.27 -20.91
CA PRO A 76 19.59 -17.39 -20.97
C PRO A 76 20.33 -16.47 -20.01
N GLN A 77 19.63 -15.47 -19.45
CA GLN A 77 20.16 -14.55 -18.45
C GLN A 77 19.61 -14.81 -17.04
N ARG A 78 19.09 -16.02 -16.76
CA ARG A 78 18.49 -16.40 -15.47
C ARG A 78 19.34 -16.00 -14.26
N GLU A 79 20.66 -16.12 -14.37
CA GLU A 79 21.56 -15.82 -13.27
C GLU A 79 21.65 -14.33 -12.89
N TYR A 80 21.08 -13.45 -13.72
CA TYR A 80 20.92 -12.03 -13.42
C TYR A 80 19.52 -11.66 -12.92
N ARG A 81 18.56 -12.62 -12.82
CA ARG A 81 17.18 -12.37 -12.41
C ARG A 81 17.00 -12.59 -10.92
N GLN A 82 16.07 -11.83 -10.36
CA GLN A 82 15.59 -12.05 -9.01
C GLN A 82 14.07 -11.97 -9.03
N VAL A 83 13.38 -13.00 -8.53
CA VAL A 83 11.91 -13.13 -8.64
C VAL A 83 11.36 -13.69 -7.35
N GLY A 84 10.31 -13.06 -6.83
CA GLY A 84 9.47 -13.61 -5.76
C GLY A 84 8.06 -13.86 -6.27
N ILE A 85 7.43 -14.95 -5.84
CA ILE A 85 6.07 -15.36 -6.23
C ILE A 85 5.32 -15.86 -5.00
N VAL A 86 4.07 -15.39 -4.83
CA VAL A 86 3.10 -15.96 -3.88
C VAL A 86 1.81 -16.27 -4.62
N ASP A 87 1.15 -17.38 -4.30
CA ASP A 87 -0.14 -17.74 -4.86
C ASP A 87 -1.31 -17.42 -3.90
N ALA A 88 -2.54 -17.55 -4.40
CA ALA A 88 -3.77 -17.33 -3.63
C ALA A 88 -4.05 -18.40 -2.54
N ARG A 89 -3.11 -19.32 -2.30
CA ARG A 89 -3.12 -20.27 -1.19
C ARG A 89 -2.05 -19.92 -0.14
N GLY A 90 -1.32 -18.79 -0.34
CA GLY A 90 -0.27 -18.33 0.54
C GLY A 90 1.05 -19.07 0.41
N ARG A 91 1.20 -19.97 -0.60
CA ARG A 91 2.49 -20.61 -0.86
C ARG A 91 3.40 -19.60 -1.53
N ALA A 92 4.63 -19.48 -1.05
CA ALA A 92 5.61 -18.55 -1.58
C ALA A 92 6.87 -19.27 -2.08
N ALA A 93 7.52 -18.72 -3.10
CA ALA A 93 8.82 -19.13 -3.58
C ALA A 93 9.60 -17.92 -4.09
N SER A 94 10.94 -17.99 -4.02
CA SER A 94 11.81 -16.93 -4.53
C SER A 94 13.05 -17.50 -5.19
N PHE A 95 13.56 -16.81 -6.21
CA PHE A 95 14.78 -17.11 -6.93
C PHE A 95 15.69 -15.88 -6.94
N THR A 96 16.96 -16.09 -6.62
CA THR A 96 18.02 -15.09 -6.74
C THR A 96 19.16 -15.71 -7.54
N GLY A 97 19.39 -15.22 -8.75
CA GLY A 97 20.47 -15.69 -9.63
C GLY A 97 21.84 -15.31 -9.10
N ALA A 98 22.84 -16.14 -9.39
CA ALA A 98 24.20 -16.02 -8.84
C ALA A 98 24.92 -14.74 -9.28
N ASN A 99 24.50 -14.10 -10.37
CA ASN A 99 25.08 -12.86 -10.90
C ASN A 99 24.31 -11.61 -10.48
N CYS A 100 23.35 -11.71 -9.55
CA CYS A 100 22.75 -10.53 -8.93
C CYS A 100 23.82 -9.77 -8.12
N PHE A 101 23.83 -8.45 -8.19
CA PHE A 101 24.83 -7.64 -7.47
C PHE A 101 24.71 -7.79 -5.95
N ASP A 102 25.85 -8.05 -5.31
CA ASP A 102 25.99 -8.26 -3.87
C ASP A 102 25.64 -7.02 -3.02
N TRP A 103 25.14 -7.19 -1.82
CA TRP A 103 24.56 -8.42 -1.31
C TRP A 103 23.22 -8.67 -1.98
N ALA A 104 22.97 -9.92 -2.44
CA ALA A 104 21.69 -10.32 -3.04
C ALA A 104 21.21 -11.63 -2.39
N GLY A 105 19.91 -11.71 -2.14
CA GLY A 105 19.29 -12.89 -1.55
C GLY A 105 17.80 -12.70 -1.31
N HIS A 106 17.20 -13.71 -0.68
CA HIS A 106 15.79 -13.71 -0.33
C HIS A 106 15.53 -14.44 0.99
N ARG A 107 14.37 -14.17 1.59
CA ARG A 107 13.84 -14.86 2.76
C ARG A 107 12.37 -15.18 2.55
N LEU A 108 12.00 -16.44 2.80
CA LEU A 108 10.59 -16.84 2.87
C LEU A 108 10.09 -16.66 4.31
N GLY A 109 8.85 -16.19 4.44
CA GLY A 109 8.11 -16.12 5.70
C GLY A 109 6.74 -16.80 5.56
N GLU A 110 5.92 -16.68 6.58
CA GLU A 110 4.56 -17.19 6.53
C GLU A 110 3.73 -16.30 5.58
N TYR A 111 3.19 -16.88 4.51
CA TYR A 111 2.42 -16.20 3.45
C TYR A 111 3.17 -15.10 2.70
N CYS A 112 4.50 -15.01 2.80
CA CYS A 112 5.27 -13.96 2.13
C CYS A 112 6.65 -14.43 1.66
N ALA A 113 7.26 -13.64 0.76
CA ALA A 113 8.68 -13.70 0.45
C ALA A 113 9.24 -12.29 0.26
N ALA A 114 10.40 -12.03 0.89
CA ALA A 114 11.19 -10.83 0.69
C ALA A 114 12.47 -11.16 -0.08
N GLN A 115 12.83 -10.32 -1.03
CA GLN A 115 14.04 -10.44 -1.84
C GLN A 115 14.67 -9.09 -2.11
N GLY A 116 15.98 -9.08 -2.32
CA GLY A 116 16.69 -7.87 -2.68
C GLY A 116 18.09 -8.13 -3.22
N ASN A 117 18.65 -7.11 -3.86
CA ASN A 117 19.98 -7.11 -4.44
C ASN A 117 20.64 -5.75 -4.24
N THR A 118 21.97 -5.74 -4.15
CA THR A 118 22.79 -4.57 -3.75
C THR A 118 22.35 -4.01 -2.39
N LEU A 119 21.96 -4.87 -1.49
CA LEU A 119 21.55 -4.51 -0.14
C LEU A 119 22.76 -4.31 0.80
N ALA A 120 22.51 -3.65 1.91
CA ALA A 120 23.49 -3.52 2.99
C ALA A 120 23.91 -4.90 3.55
N GLY A 121 23.04 -5.91 3.51
CA GLY A 121 23.32 -7.27 3.94
C GLY A 121 22.04 -8.11 4.08
N PRO A 122 22.17 -9.36 4.56
CA PRO A 122 21.05 -10.28 4.72
C PRO A 122 19.99 -9.78 5.73
N ALA A 123 20.40 -8.98 6.71
CA ALA A 123 19.51 -8.39 7.71
C ALA A 123 18.34 -7.61 7.10
N VAL A 124 18.50 -7.07 5.88
CA VAL A 124 17.43 -6.32 5.19
C VAL A 124 16.23 -7.21 4.93
N VAL A 125 16.41 -8.33 4.23
CA VAL A 125 15.30 -9.25 3.90
C VAL A 125 14.76 -9.98 5.14
N GLU A 126 15.61 -10.27 6.13
CA GLU A 126 15.20 -10.86 7.41
C GLU A 126 14.29 -9.90 8.19
N SER A 127 14.67 -8.63 8.28
CA SER A 127 13.86 -7.60 8.93
C SER A 127 12.57 -7.30 8.17
N MET A 128 12.57 -7.38 6.84
CA MET A 128 11.35 -7.25 6.05
C MET A 128 10.32 -8.33 6.38
N VAL A 129 10.75 -9.59 6.43
CA VAL A 129 9.86 -10.71 6.79
C VAL A 129 9.34 -10.53 8.20
N ARG A 130 10.22 -10.26 9.17
CA ARG A 130 9.82 -10.03 10.56
C ARG A 130 8.86 -8.84 10.69
N GLY A 131 9.18 -7.71 10.07
CA GLY A 131 8.32 -6.53 10.08
C GLY A 131 6.94 -6.78 9.49
N PHE A 132 6.84 -7.66 8.48
CA PHE A 132 5.57 -8.11 7.92
C PHE A 132 4.79 -9.02 8.87
N GLU A 133 5.46 -9.99 9.50
CA GLU A 133 4.83 -10.98 10.39
C GLU A 133 4.38 -10.36 11.71
N ASP A 134 5.16 -9.43 12.29
CA ASP A 134 4.87 -8.74 13.55
C ASP A 134 3.78 -7.66 13.41
N ALA A 135 3.63 -7.09 12.20
CA ALA A 135 2.68 -6.01 11.96
C ALA A 135 1.23 -6.51 11.94
N GLN A 136 0.33 -5.69 12.47
CA GLN A 136 -1.10 -5.90 12.47
C GLN A 136 -1.79 -4.99 11.45
N GLY A 137 -3.05 -5.27 11.12
CA GLY A 137 -3.85 -4.44 10.22
C GLY A 137 -3.98 -5.02 8.82
N ALA A 138 -4.36 -4.17 7.86
CA ALA A 138 -4.56 -4.57 6.47
C ALA A 138 -3.25 -4.98 5.79
N LEU A 139 -3.35 -5.80 4.73
CA LEU A 139 -2.16 -6.25 3.98
C LEU A 139 -1.26 -5.10 3.53
N ALA A 140 -1.83 -3.97 3.11
CA ALA A 140 -1.10 -2.77 2.71
C ALA A 140 -0.20 -2.23 3.84
N GLU A 141 -0.72 -2.17 5.06
CA GLU A 141 0.00 -1.68 6.25
C GLU A 141 1.14 -2.63 6.63
N ARG A 142 0.90 -3.93 6.58
CA ARG A 142 1.90 -4.96 6.85
C ARG A 142 3.02 -4.96 5.80
N LEU A 143 2.69 -4.76 4.52
CA LEU A 143 3.67 -4.61 3.44
C LEU A 143 4.51 -3.34 3.60
N MET A 144 3.92 -2.23 4.06
CA MET A 144 4.64 -0.99 4.34
C MET A 144 5.58 -1.13 5.54
N ALA A 145 5.12 -1.77 6.62
CA ALA A 145 5.96 -2.09 7.78
C ALA A 145 7.20 -2.91 7.37
N ALA A 146 7.03 -3.85 6.43
CA ALA A 146 8.15 -4.59 5.86
C ALA A 146 9.17 -3.70 5.14
N LEU A 147 8.71 -2.75 4.29
CA LEU A 147 9.61 -1.81 3.61
C LEU A 147 10.36 -0.91 4.61
N GLN A 148 9.67 -0.41 5.63
CA GLN A 148 10.26 0.40 6.70
C GLN A 148 11.33 -0.38 7.47
N ALA A 149 11.03 -1.64 7.86
CA ALA A 149 11.97 -2.51 8.56
C ALA A 149 13.21 -2.82 7.72
N GLY A 150 13.02 -3.11 6.42
CA GLY A 150 14.12 -3.32 5.47
C GLY A 150 14.98 -2.07 5.31
N GLN A 151 14.37 -0.89 5.19
CA GLN A 151 15.09 0.39 5.10
C GLN A 151 15.86 0.71 6.38
N ALA A 152 15.27 0.49 7.55
CA ALA A 152 15.93 0.69 8.85
C ALA A 152 17.13 -0.25 9.04
N SER A 153 17.14 -1.41 8.38
CA SER A 153 18.25 -2.39 8.40
C SER A 153 19.33 -2.10 7.34
N GLY A 154 19.28 -0.92 6.71
CA GLY A 154 20.29 -0.44 5.76
C GLY A 154 19.83 -0.40 4.30
N GLY A 155 18.75 -1.08 3.93
CA GLY A 155 18.11 -1.00 2.61
C GLY A 155 19.06 -1.23 1.43
N ASP A 156 18.82 -0.48 0.35
CA ASP A 156 19.67 -0.42 -0.85
C ASP A 156 20.94 0.42 -0.55
N ARG A 157 22.13 -0.15 -0.72
CA ARG A 157 23.41 0.55 -0.43
C ARG A 157 23.61 1.86 -1.18
N ARG A 158 22.90 2.08 -2.26
CA ARG A 158 22.97 3.32 -3.05
C ARG A 158 22.02 4.40 -2.54
N GLY A 159 21.15 4.07 -1.60
CA GLY A 159 20.11 4.95 -1.07
C GLY A 159 18.73 4.69 -1.68
N GLN A 160 17.86 5.68 -1.65
CA GLN A 160 16.46 5.60 -2.01
C GLN A 160 16.15 6.50 -3.21
N GLN A 161 15.11 6.17 -4.00
CA GLN A 161 14.62 7.03 -5.07
C GLN A 161 13.13 6.85 -5.36
N SER A 162 12.63 5.61 -5.44
CA SER A 162 11.23 5.34 -5.72
C SER A 162 10.71 4.18 -4.87
N ALA A 163 9.38 4.13 -4.66
CA ALA A 163 8.70 3.03 -3.99
C ALA A 163 7.32 2.81 -4.59
N ALA A 164 6.78 1.60 -4.44
CA ALA A 164 5.42 1.30 -4.86
C ALA A 164 4.77 0.27 -3.94
N LEU A 165 3.45 0.35 -3.84
CA LEU A 165 2.58 -0.56 -3.11
C LEU A 165 1.41 -0.93 -4.01
N LYS A 166 1.24 -2.23 -4.25
CA LYS A 166 0.11 -2.78 -4.99
C LYS A 166 -0.57 -3.85 -4.15
N VAL A 167 -1.87 -3.70 -3.91
CA VAL A 167 -2.72 -4.71 -3.27
C VAL A 167 -3.96 -4.91 -4.13
N VAL A 168 -4.29 -6.17 -4.37
CA VAL A 168 -5.46 -6.55 -5.16
C VAL A 168 -6.41 -7.41 -4.33
N ARG A 169 -7.71 -7.15 -4.52
CA ARG A 169 -8.87 -7.88 -3.98
C ARG A 169 -9.93 -7.97 -5.05
N ALA A 170 -10.59 -9.09 -5.21
CA ALA A 170 -11.68 -9.21 -6.18
C ALA A 170 -12.76 -8.13 -5.94
N GLY A 171 -13.00 -7.28 -6.95
CA GLY A 171 -13.91 -6.15 -6.88
C GLY A 171 -13.49 -5.07 -5.84
N GLY A 172 -12.23 -5.04 -5.41
CA GLY A 172 -11.74 -4.10 -4.39
C GLY A 172 -11.40 -2.71 -4.90
N GLY A 173 -11.39 -2.50 -6.22
CA GLY A 173 -11.08 -1.21 -6.83
C GLY A 173 -12.24 -0.21 -6.76
N TYR A 174 -12.00 0.99 -7.28
CA TYR A 174 -12.97 2.08 -7.23
C TYR A 174 -14.33 1.68 -7.81
N GLY A 175 -15.38 1.81 -7.01
CA GLY A 175 -16.74 1.43 -7.40
C GLY A 175 -16.96 -0.08 -7.61
N GLY A 176 -15.98 -0.93 -7.30
CA GLY A 176 -16.06 -2.38 -7.51
C GLY A 176 -15.80 -2.82 -8.96
N PHE A 177 -15.32 -1.93 -9.83
CA PHE A 177 -15.17 -2.21 -11.27
C PHE A 177 -13.85 -2.89 -11.64
N ASP A 178 -12.87 -2.91 -10.75
CA ASP A 178 -11.61 -3.64 -10.92
C ASP A 178 -11.10 -4.20 -9.58
N ASP A 179 -9.95 -4.86 -9.59
CA ASP A 179 -9.39 -5.55 -8.42
C ASP A 179 -8.34 -4.74 -7.67
N ARG A 180 -8.02 -3.50 -8.11
CA ARG A 180 -6.95 -2.68 -7.53
C ARG A 180 -7.42 -2.01 -6.25
N LEU A 181 -7.28 -2.69 -5.11
CA LEU A 181 -7.60 -2.13 -3.80
C LEU A 181 -6.65 -0.98 -3.44
N VAL A 182 -5.34 -1.16 -3.70
CA VAL A 182 -4.29 -0.14 -3.57
C VAL A 182 -3.35 -0.27 -4.77
N ASP A 183 -3.05 0.85 -5.44
CA ASP A 183 -2.06 0.91 -6.52
C ASP A 183 -1.37 2.28 -6.47
N LEU A 184 -0.32 2.38 -5.65
CA LEU A 184 0.38 3.62 -5.35
C LEU A 184 1.84 3.53 -5.79
N SER A 185 2.35 4.63 -6.37
CA SER A 185 3.75 4.74 -6.79
C SER A 185 4.30 6.13 -6.48
N VAL A 186 5.45 6.15 -5.84
CA VAL A 186 6.32 7.32 -5.68
C VAL A 186 7.43 7.19 -6.71
N CYS A 187 7.37 8.01 -7.76
CA CYS A 187 8.24 7.87 -8.92
C CYS A 187 9.67 8.34 -8.67
N ASP A 188 9.85 9.40 -7.86
CA ASP A 188 11.14 10.00 -7.52
C ASP A 188 11.00 10.83 -6.24
N HIS A 189 11.65 10.43 -5.16
CA HIS A 189 11.63 11.11 -3.86
C HIS A 189 12.83 10.69 -3.02
N PRO A 190 13.43 11.58 -2.20
CA PRO A 190 14.55 11.22 -1.34
C PRO A 190 14.20 10.23 -0.23
N THR A 191 12.95 10.23 0.27
CA THR A 191 12.40 9.28 1.23
C THR A 191 11.10 8.67 0.69
N PRO A 192 11.18 7.78 -0.32
CA PRO A 192 10.00 7.34 -1.08
C PRO A 192 9.06 6.44 -0.26
N ILE A 193 9.56 5.78 0.79
CA ILE A 193 8.72 4.95 1.67
C ILE A 193 7.83 5.84 2.55
N ASP A 194 8.37 6.93 3.11
CA ASP A 194 7.59 7.88 3.92
C ASP A 194 6.51 8.57 3.06
N GLU A 195 6.88 8.93 1.83
CA GLU A 195 5.93 9.53 0.89
C GLU A 195 4.87 8.52 0.44
N LEU A 196 5.22 7.25 0.27
CA LEU A 196 4.27 6.18 -0.04
C LEU A 196 3.26 5.98 1.10
N GLU A 197 3.72 6.05 2.35
CA GLU A 197 2.85 6.02 3.55
C GLU A 197 1.88 7.20 3.57
N ARG A 198 2.37 8.40 3.31
CA ARG A 198 1.53 9.61 3.20
C ARG A 198 0.45 9.45 2.12
N LEU A 199 0.82 8.91 0.95
CA LEU A 199 -0.13 8.64 -0.14
C LEU A 199 -1.14 7.56 0.24
N TYR A 200 -0.72 6.54 1.00
CA TYR A 200 -1.63 5.50 1.46
C TYR A 200 -2.69 6.04 2.44
N VAL A 201 -2.33 6.96 3.33
CA VAL A 201 -3.30 7.65 4.20
C VAL A 201 -4.35 8.37 3.36
N ILE A 202 -3.95 9.12 2.33
CA ILE A 202 -4.89 9.79 1.41
C ILE A 202 -5.77 8.79 0.68
N CYS A 203 -5.18 7.71 0.14
CA CYS A 203 -5.90 6.64 -0.54
C CYS A 203 -6.97 6.03 0.38
N ARG A 204 -6.63 5.74 1.63
CA ARG A 204 -7.53 5.17 2.63
C ARG A 204 -8.68 6.11 2.98
N LEU A 205 -8.40 7.41 3.16
CA LEU A 205 -9.42 8.42 3.42
C LEU A 205 -10.42 8.56 2.26
N THR A 206 -9.94 8.45 1.02
CA THR A 206 -10.73 8.69 -0.19
C THR A 206 -11.53 7.47 -0.64
N TYR A 207 -10.92 6.27 -0.58
CA TYR A 207 -11.51 5.07 -1.21
C TYR A 207 -12.10 4.08 -0.22
N PHE A 208 -11.68 4.11 1.07
CA PHE A 208 -12.10 3.11 2.03
C PHE A 208 -13.25 3.63 2.89
N ARG A 209 -14.11 2.73 3.32
CA ARG A 209 -15.18 3.05 4.27
C ARG A 209 -14.61 3.23 5.66
N SER A 210 -15.35 3.95 6.51
CA SER A 210 -15.02 4.06 7.93
C SER A 210 -14.97 2.72 8.63
N ASP A 211 -13.95 2.55 9.46
CA ASP A 211 -13.93 1.48 10.45
C ASP A 211 -14.95 1.83 11.56
N PRO A 212 -15.92 0.96 11.86
CA PRO A 212 -16.88 1.21 12.95
C PRO A 212 -16.21 1.49 14.30
N MET A 213 -15.01 0.95 14.54
CA MET A 213 -14.24 1.19 15.78
C MET A 213 -13.60 2.58 15.84
N GLN A 214 -13.54 3.31 14.72
CA GLN A 214 -12.99 4.66 14.61
C GLN A 214 -14.08 5.75 14.55
N LEU A 215 -15.33 5.38 14.79
CA LEU A 215 -16.45 6.33 14.81
C LEU A 215 -16.61 6.94 16.20
N VAL A 216 -16.78 8.26 16.25
CA VAL A 216 -17.03 9.00 17.48
C VAL A 216 -18.28 9.86 17.33
N GLU A 217 -18.97 10.12 18.44
CA GLU A 217 -20.11 11.02 18.47
C GLU A 217 -19.67 12.47 18.21
N ILE A 218 -20.41 13.17 17.37
CA ILE A 218 -20.26 14.62 17.18
C ILE A 218 -20.87 15.31 18.42
N ASP A 219 -20.10 15.33 19.49
CA ASP A 219 -20.46 16.01 20.73
C ASP A 219 -20.54 17.54 20.56
N PRO A 220 -21.03 18.31 21.55
CA PRO A 220 -21.15 19.77 21.44
C PRO A 220 -19.83 20.49 21.13
N ALA A 221 -18.67 19.94 21.56
CA ALA A 221 -17.36 20.52 21.30
C ALA A 221 -16.97 20.31 19.85
N ILE A 222 -17.07 19.08 19.35
CA ILE A 222 -16.81 18.72 17.94
C ILE A 222 -17.79 19.45 17.01
N ALA A 223 -19.08 19.53 17.39
CA ALA A 223 -20.09 20.26 16.62
C ALA A 223 -19.74 21.74 16.47
N SER A 224 -19.37 22.42 17.58
CA SER A 224 -18.93 23.81 17.55
C SER A 224 -17.70 24.04 16.70
N GLU A 225 -16.71 23.14 16.80
CA GLU A 225 -15.48 23.16 15.99
C GLU A 225 -15.79 23.00 14.49
N LEU A 226 -16.59 22.00 14.12
CA LEU A 226 -16.99 21.77 12.74
C LEU A 226 -17.78 22.95 12.17
N GLN A 227 -18.73 23.54 12.94
CA GLN A 227 -19.47 24.73 12.55
C GLN A 227 -18.53 25.91 12.24
N GLN A 228 -17.48 26.12 13.06
CA GLN A 228 -16.47 27.16 12.81
C GLN A 228 -15.65 26.87 11.53
N ILE A 229 -15.12 25.66 11.40
CA ILE A 229 -14.32 25.24 10.23
C ILE A 229 -15.16 25.39 8.96
N LEU A 230 -16.36 24.81 8.94
CA LEU A 230 -17.24 24.83 7.78
C LEU A 230 -17.77 26.25 7.47
N GLY A 231 -17.96 27.07 8.49
CA GLY A 231 -18.34 28.49 8.32
C GLY A 231 -17.24 29.28 7.59
N VAL A 232 -15.99 29.16 8.05
CA VAL A 232 -14.83 29.81 7.41
C VAL A 232 -14.59 29.29 6.00
N ARG A 233 -14.91 28.01 5.73
CA ARG A 233 -14.79 27.37 4.41
C ARG A 233 -16.00 27.64 3.51
N GLY A 234 -17.05 28.28 3.98
CA GLY A 234 -18.23 28.67 3.20
C GLY A 234 -19.33 27.62 3.07
N PHE A 235 -19.25 26.52 3.81
CA PHE A 235 -20.24 25.43 3.79
C PHE A 235 -21.34 25.60 4.86
N TYR A 236 -21.06 26.29 5.95
CA TYR A 236 -22.01 26.50 7.04
C TYR A 236 -22.29 28.00 7.25
N GLN A 237 -23.58 28.40 7.39
CA GLN A 237 -23.98 29.80 7.54
C GLN A 237 -24.60 30.10 8.91
N GLY A 238 -24.61 29.15 9.84
CA GLY A 238 -25.15 29.33 11.19
C GLY A 238 -24.10 29.83 12.20
N ALA A 239 -24.58 30.14 13.41
CA ALA A 239 -23.70 30.40 14.55
C ALA A 239 -23.10 29.07 15.04
N ALA A 240 -21.85 29.10 15.54
CA ALA A 240 -21.22 27.95 16.18
C ALA A 240 -21.82 27.70 17.57
N ASN A 241 -22.95 27.00 17.62
CA ASN A 241 -23.78 26.80 18.81
C ASN A 241 -23.58 25.41 19.47
N GLY A 242 -22.72 24.59 18.91
CA GLY A 242 -22.41 23.24 19.40
C GLY A 242 -23.54 22.21 19.21
N ARG A 243 -24.55 22.49 18.38
CA ARG A 243 -25.64 21.55 18.11
C ARG A 243 -25.33 20.76 16.86
N CYS A 244 -25.36 19.43 16.97
CA CYS A 244 -25.34 18.53 15.82
C CYS A 244 -26.77 18.37 15.28
N ASP A 245 -27.18 19.29 14.43
CA ASP A 245 -28.51 19.32 13.81
C ASP A 245 -28.45 19.09 12.30
N ALA A 246 -29.60 19.00 11.64
CA ALA A 246 -29.69 18.74 10.20
C ALA A 246 -28.93 19.79 9.37
N THR A 247 -28.79 21.02 9.85
CA THR A 247 -28.04 22.08 9.15
C THR A 247 -26.54 21.78 9.17
N LEU A 248 -25.99 21.39 10.33
CA LEU A 248 -24.58 20.98 10.42
C LEU A 248 -24.30 19.69 9.62
N LEU A 249 -25.17 18.68 9.74
CA LEU A 249 -24.99 17.43 8.99
C LEU A 249 -25.06 17.63 7.48
N GLY A 250 -25.95 18.51 6.99
CA GLY A 250 -25.99 18.90 5.57
C GLY A 250 -24.71 19.57 5.11
N ALA A 251 -24.23 20.58 5.86
CA ALA A 251 -22.97 21.27 5.55
C ALA A 251 -21.75 20.33 5.61
N LEU A 252 -21.73 19.41 6.58
CA LEU A 252 -20.67 18.41 6.70
C LEU A 252 -20.67 17.44 5.52
N ARG A 253 -21.85 16.98 5.09
CA ARG A 253 -22.01 16.14 3.88
C ARG A 253 -21.46 16.84 2.64
N ASP A 254 -21.86 18.09 2.41
CA ASP A 254 -21.42 18.86 1.24
C ASP A 254 -19.89 19.07 1.26
N PHE A 255 -19.33 19.36 2.43
CA PHE A 255 -17.90 19.50 2.62
C PHE A 255 -17.15 18.17 2.41
N MET A 256 -17.67 17.07 2.95
CA MET A 256 -17.08 15.74 2.79
C MET A 256 -17.08 15.31 1.32
N GLY A 257 -18.15 15.57 0.58
CA GLY A 257 -18.19 15.34 -0.87
C GLY A 257 -17.18 16.20 -1.61
N TRP A 258 -17.02 17.48 -1.23
CA TRP A 258 -16.01 18.37 -1.82
C TRP A 258 -14.57 17.88 -1.58
N GLU A 259 -14.30 17.30 -0.42
CA GLU A 259 -12.95 16.78 -0.04
C GLU A 259 -12.74 15.32 -0.44
N ASN A 260 -13.68 14.70 -1.19
CA ASN A 260 -13.65 13.29 -1.65
C ASN A 260 -13.65 12.24 -0.51
N TYR A 261 -14.43 12.49 0.55
CA TYR A 261 -14.67 11.49 1.60
C TYR A 261 -15.99 10.73 1.38
N ASP A 262 -16.41 10.53 0.12
CA ASP A 262 -17.75 10.01 -0.26
C ASP A 262 -18.06 8.67 0.44
N GLY A 263 -17.10 7.77 0.54
CA GLY A 263 -17.25 6.48 1.21
C GLY A 263 -17.42 6.55 2.72
N ARG A 264 -17.24 7.74 3.33
CA ARG A 264 -17.31 7.98 4.78
C ARG A 264 -18.41 8.95 5.19
N ILE A 265 -19.22 9.43 4.24
CA ILE A 265 -20.38 10.28 4.50
C ILE A 265 -21.43 9.48 5.30
N ARG A 266 -21.98 10.12 6.34
CA ARG A 266 -22.96 9.56 7.26
C ARG A 266 -24.14 10.51 7.48
N ASP A 267 -25.29 9.93 7.82
CA ASP A 267 -26.52 10.68 8.14
C ASP A 267 -26.83 10.70 9.65
N ASP A 268 -26.02 10.00 10.45
CA ASP A 268 -26.10 10.00 11.90
C ASP A 268 -25.12 11.03 12.52
N ALA A 269 -25.24 11.25 13.83
CA ALA A 269 -24.38 12.17 14.55
C ALA A 269 -22.99 11.57 14.90
N LEU A 270 -22.43 10.76 13.99
CA LEU A 270 -21.09 10.18 14.15
C LEU A 270 -20.16 10.71 13.07
N ILE A 271 -18.87 10.80 13.40
CA ILE A 271 -17.79 11.13 12.46
C ILE A 271 -16.63 10.17 12.65
N ASP A 272 -15.98 9.83 11.53
CA ASP A 272 -14.76 9.07 11.53
C ASP A 272 -13.58 9.90 12.07
N LEU A 273 -12.83 9.36 13.03
CA LEU A 273 -11.68 10.05 13.64
C LEU A 273 -10.59 10.44 12.65
N GLU A 274 -10.35 9.63 11.62
CA GLU A 274 -9.36 9.96 10.59
C GLU A 274 -9.84 11.14 9.74
N VAL A 275 -11.13 11.13 9.36
CA VAL A 275 -11.72 12.25 8.62
C VAL A 275 -11.69 13.53 9.47
N LEU A 276 -12.06 13.47 10.73
CA LEU A 276 -12.00 14.61 11.64
C LEU A 276 -10.59 15.16 11.79
N SER A 277 -9.61 14.27 11.92
CA SER A 277 -8.18 14.64 12.01
C SER A 277 -7.69 15.32 10.72
N ASP A 278 -8.07 14.80 9.56
CA ASP A 278 -7.68 15.37 8.27
C ASP A 278 -8.37 16.72 8.00
N ILE A 279 -9.65 16.87 8.38
CA ILE A 279 -10.36 18.16 8.35
C ILE A 279 -9.61 19.23 9.17
N ARG A 280 -9.17 18.87 10.38
CA ARG A 280 -8.39 19.75 11.26
C ARG A 280 -7.06 20.14 10.63
N ALA A 281 -6.33 19.16 10.10
CA ALA A 281 -5.03 19.37 9.44
C ALA A 281 -5.15 20.28 8.20
N LYS A 282 -6.11 20.01 7.33
CA LYS A 282 -6.41 20.83 6.15
C LYS A 282 -6.84 22.23 6.51
N HIS A 283 -7.64 22.40 7.58
CA HIS A 283 -8.03 23.72 8.07
C HIS A 283 -6.83 24.50 8.59
N ALA A 284 -5.95 23.88 9.35
CA ALA A 284 -4.74 24.53 9.85
C ALA A 284 -3.79 24.98 8.71
N ILE A 285 -3.67 24.18 7.64
CA ILE A 285 -2.92 24.56 6.43
C ILE A 285 -3.60 25.75 5.73
N TRP A 286 -4.91 25.68 5.54
CA TRP A 286 -5.69 26.73 4.87
C TRP A 286 -5.57 28.10 5.59
N LEU A 287 -5.56 28.12 6.93
CA LEU A 287 -5.35 29.35 7.70
C LEU A 287 -3.96 29.98 7.49
N ARG A 288 -2.94 29.18 7.17
CA ARG A 288 -1.54 29.65 6.94
C ARG A 288 -1.32 30.20 5.53
N THR A 289 -2.18 29.87 4.60
CA THR A 289 -2.03 30.20 3.16
C THR A 289 -2.87 31.41 2.74
N ARG A 290 -3.60 32.03 3.67
CA ARG A 290 -4.37 33.27 3.52
C ARG A 290 -3.89 34.36 4.44
#